data_ff7ddb15559657dbdabc470aac1bb11d
#
_entry.id   ff7ddb15559657dbdabc470aac1bb11d
#
_cell.length_a   1.000
_cell.length_b   1.000
_cell.length_c   1.000
_cell.angle_alpha   90.00
_cell.angle_beta   90.00
_cell.angle_gamma   90.00
#
_symmetry.space_group_name_H-M   'P 1'
#
loop_
_entity.id
_entity.type
_entity.pdbx_description
1 polymer ?
#
loop_
_entity_poly.entity_id
_entity_poly.type
_entity_poly.pdbx_seq_one_letter_code
_entity_poly.pdbx_strand_id
1 'polypeptide(L)'
;MSNGEPARVWGTAVDLSEAEKYGGHRLGQGKLQGECAAGVQWVFITAGKPLGLTKTWKQGKKVRGGNIRPGTAIASFRNGKYQQDHAAIFIEETEKGLLVWDQFNTPRKAWGKRLLPFSAGQKDHSNNGNLFYTIEK
;
A
#
# COMPACT_ATOMS: atom_id res chain seq x y z
N MET A 1 20.68 17.57 -7.32
CA MET A 1 20.94 17.25 -5.93
C MET A 1 20.76 18.48 -5.06
N SER A 2 20.03 18.37 -4.03
CA SER A 2 19.85 19.45 -3.10
C SER A 2 21.16 19.69 -2.34
N ASN A 3 21.56 20.85 -2.12
CA ASN A 3 22.77 21.37 -1.50
C ASN A 3 23.18 20.70 -0.18
N GLY A 4 23.37 19.37 -0.19
CA GLY A 4 23.74 18.61 0.99
C GLY A 4 22.57 18.19 1.86
N GLU A 5 21.35 18.58 1.52
CA GLU A 5 20.18 18.12 2.25
C GLU A 5 19.83 16.69 1.84
N PRO A 6 19.41 15.84 2.81
CA PRO A 6 18.96 14.50 2.48
C PRO A 6 17.71 14.55 1.61
N ALA A 7 17.58 13.60 0.69
CA ALA A 7 16.35 13.45 -0.07
C ALA A 7 15.19 13.17 0.91
N ARG A 8 14.01 13.74 0.62
CA ARG A 8 12.84 13.49 1.44
C ARG A 8 12.46 12.00 1.37
N VAL A 9 12.23 11.40 2.52
CA VAL A 9 11.72 10.05 2.62
C VAL A 9 10.20 10.12 2.63
N TRP A 10 9.57 9.44 1.66
CA TRP A 10 8.13 9.39 1.56
C TRP A 10 7.57 8.11 2.17
N GLY A 11 6.57 8.27 2.98
CA GLY A 11 5.84 7.16 3.57
C GLY A 11 6.57 6.43 4.68
N THR A 12 5.96 5.38 5.15
CA THR A 12 6.52 4.47 6.16
C THR A 12 6.75 3.13 5.50
N ALA A 13 7.90 2.52 5.76
CA ALA A 13 8.25 1.23 5.15
C ALA A 13 8.65 0.22 6.20
N VAL A 14 8.39 -1.04 5.89
CA VAL A 14 8.91 -2.20 6.62
C VAL A 14 9.83 -2.98 5.71
N ASP A 15 10.64 -3.85 6.29
CA ASP A 15 11.36 -4.85 5.51
C ASP A 15 10.33 -5.77 4.84
N LEU A 16 10.55 -6.11 3.57
CA LEU A 16 9.59 -6.97 2.84
C LEU A 16 9.40 -8.33 3.49
N SER A 17 10.38 -8.82 4.26
CA SER A 17 10.22 -10.07 5.01
C SER A 17 9.08 -10.00 6.01
N GLU A 18 8.75 -8.81 6.52
CA GLU A 18 7.62 -8.62 7.43
C GLU A 18 6.28 -8.87 6.75
N ALA A 19 6.16 -8.54 5.46
CA ALA A 19 4.97 -8.84 4.70
C ALA A 19 4.96 -10.30 4.25
N GLU A 20 6.10 -10.81 3.81
CA GLU A 20 6.23 -12.16 3.25
C GLU A 20 5.85 -13.25 4.26
N LYS A 21 6.19 -13.07 5.53
CA LYS A 21 5.89 -14.11 6.54
C LYS A 21 4.41 -14.37 6.74
N TYR A 22 3.55 -13.47 6.29
CA TYR A 22 2.09 -13.64 6.43
C TYR A 22 1.42 -14.16 5.15
N GLY A 23 2.20 -14.47 4.11
CA GLY A 23 1.64 -14.95 2.85
C GLY A 23 0.69 -16.12 3.03
N GLY A 24 -0.49 -16.06 2.41
CA GLY A 24 -1.51 -17.09 2.50
C GLY A 24 -2.48 -16.94 3.66
N HIS A 25 -2.23 -15.99 4.57
CA HIS A 25 -3.12 -15.74 5.71
C HIS A 25 -4.07 -14.59 5.42
N ARG A 26 -5.17 -14.54 6.14
CA ARG A 26 -6.10 -13.41 6.11
C ARG A 26 -5.85 -12.58 7.34
N LEU A 27 -5.27 -11.40 7.15
CA LEU A 27 -4.81 -10.55 8.24
C LEU A 27 -5.92 -9.65 8.76
N GLY A 28 -5.79 -9.25 10.04
CA GLY A 28 -6.77 -8.40 10.71
C GLY A 28 -7.55 -9.16 11.75
N GLN A 29 -8.41 -8.45 12.48
CA GLN A 29 -9.18 -9.02 13.58
C GLN A 29 -10.68 -8.80 13.40
N GLY A 30 -11.48 -9.79 13.78
CA GLY A 30 -12.92 -9.68 13.79
C GLY A 30 -13.48 -9.34 12.41
N LYS A 31 -14.35 -8.35 12.35
CA LYS A 31 -15.01 -7.94 11.10
C LYS A 31 -14.05 -7.35 10.08
N LEU A 32 -12.86 -6.91 10.50
CA LEU A 32 -11.86 -6.33 9.61
C LEU A 32 -10.96 -7.37 8.96
N GLN A 33 -11.02 -8.62 9.41
CA GLN A 33 -10.18 -9.67 8.86
C GLN A 33 -10.38 -9.79 7.35
N GLY A 34 -9.28 -9.77 6.61
CA GLY A 34 -9.29 -9.90 5.17
C GLY A 34 -9.44 -8.59 4.41
N GLU A 35 -9.77 -7.47 5.07
CA GLU A 35 -9.84 -6.18 4.41
C GLU A 35 -8.44 -5.65 4.08
N CYS A 36 -8.33 -4.94 2.96
CA CYS A 36 -7.04 -4.48 2.44
C CYS A 36 -6.27 -3.61 3.44
N ALA A 37 -6.90 -2.59 3.99
CA ALA A 37 -6.26 -1.70 4.95
C ALA A 37 -5.87 -2.43 6.23
N ALA A 38 -6.72 -3.35 6.70
CA ALA A 38 -6.43 -4.13 7.89
C ALA A 38 -5.18 -4.99 7.71
N GLY A 39 -4.96 -5.53 6.52
CA GLY A 39 -3.75 -6.29 6.22
C GLY A 39 -2.50 -5.45 6.31
N VAL A 40 -2.52 -4.28 5.70
CA VAL A 40 -1.39 -3.35 5.75
C VAL A 40 -1.12 -2.91 7.19
N GLN A 41 -2.19 -2.52 7.91
CA GLN A 41 -2.05 -2.11 9.32
C GLN A 41 -1.48 -3.23 10.18
N TRP A 42 -1.91 -4.47 9.96
CA TRP A 42 -1.41 -5.63 10.72
C TRP A 42 0.09 -5.80 10.56
N VAL A 43 0.58 -5.78 9.31
CA VAL A 43 2.01 -5.94 9.04
C VAL A 43 2.81 -4.83 9.72
N PHE A 44 2.35 -3.59 9.62
CA PHE A 44 3.08 -2.47 10.17
C PHE A 44 3.05 -2.44 11.70
N ILE A 45 1.91 -2.73 12.32
CA ILE A 45 1.84 -2.73 13.78
C ILE A 45 2.68 -3.85 14.38
N THR A 46 2.68 -5.04 13.77
CA THR A 46 3.50 -6.15 14.26
C THR A 46 5.00 -5.91 14.04
N ALA A 47 5.35 -5.07 13.08
CA ALA A 47 6.73 -4.66 12.85
C ALA A 47 7.17 -3.46 13.71
N GLY A 48 6.29 -2.99 14.59
CA GLY A 48 6.61 -1.86 15.48
C GLY A 48 6.52 -0.49 14.81
N LYS A 49 5.85 -0.39 13.67
CA LYS A 49 5.72 0.86 12.90
C LYS A 49 4.26 1.17 12.58
N PRO A 50 3.41 1.38 13.60
CA PRO A 50 1.97 1.53 13.37
C PRO A 50 1.65 2.69 12.44
N LEU A 51 0.68 2.46 11.54
CA LEU A 51 0.22 3.47 10.60
C LEU A 51 -0.94 4.32 11.13
N GLY A 52 -1.49 3.94 12.28
CA GLY A 52 -2.66 4.62 12.82
C GLY A 52 -3.95 4.28 12.08
N LEU A 53 -5.00 5.00 12.39
CA LEU A 53 -6.30 4.79 11.79
C LEU A 53 -6.32 5.31 10.34
N THR A 54 -7.04 4.62 9.47
CA THR A 54 -7.11 4.99 8.06
C THR A 54 -7.61 6.42 7.84
N LYS A 55 -8.46 6.92 8.71
CA LYS A 55 -8.97 8.29 8.62
C LYS A 55 -7.88 9.36 8.82
N THR A 56 -6.73 8.98 9.37
CA THR A 56 -5.60 9.89 9.54
C THR A 56 -4.62 9.85 8.39
N TRP A 57 -4.80 8.94 7.45
CA TRP A 57 -3.89 8.77 6.33
C TRP A 57 -3.98 9.95 5.37
N LYS A 58 -2.83 10.46 4.96
CA LYS A 58 -2.72 11.58 4.01
C LYS A 58 -2.04 11.12 2.75
N GLN A 59 -2.46 11.69 1.63
CA GLN A 59 -1.85 11.40 0.34
C GLN A 59 -0.44 11.96 0.28
N GLY A 60 0.52 11.08 0.01
CA GLY A 60 1.91 11.46 -0.14
C GLY A 60 2.31 11.54 -1.61
N LYS A 61 3.43 10.90 -1.94
CA LYS A 61 4.00 10.94 -3.29
C LYS A 61 3.39 9.86 -4.17
N LYS A 62 3.13 10.20 -5.45
CA LYS A 62 2.66 9.22 -6.43
C LYS A 62 3.69 8.09 -6.57
N VAL A 63 3.21 6.85 -6.52
CA VAL A 63 4.11 5.68 -6.53
C VAL A 63 4.69 5.47 -7.93
N ARG A 64 3.85 5.49 -8.99
CA ARG A 64 4.34 5.33 -10.34
C ARG A 64 5.31 6.45 -10.70
N GLY A 65 6.53 6.08 -11.08
CA GLY A 65 7.59 7.04 -11.39
C GLY A 65 8.17 7.75 -10.18
N GLY A 66 7.76 7.38 -8.98
CA GLY A 66 8.16 8.07 -7.76
C GLY A 66 9.44 7.57 -7.11
N ASN A 67 10.01 6.50 -7.63
CA ASN A 67 11.21 5.89 -7.05
C ASN A 67 11.02 5.57 -5.56
N ILE A 68 9.90 4.92 -5.26
CA ILE A 68 9.52 4.57 -3.89
C ILE A 68 10.28 3.32 -3.46
N ARG A 69 10.71 3.29 -2.20
CA ARG A 69 11.44 2.14 -1.68
C ARG A 69 10.52 0.94 -1.44
N PRO A 70 11.02 -0.29 -1.65
CA PRO A 70 10.24 -1.50 -1.34
C PRO A 70 9.84 -1.53 0.13
N GLY A 71 8.66 -2.06 0.41
CA GLY A 71 8.13 -2.16 1.76
C GLY A 71 7.29 -0.97 2.20
N THR A 72 7.16 0.06 1.36
CA THR A 72 6.38 1.26 1.69
C THR A 72 4.88 0.96 1.65
N ALA A 73 4.16 1.46 2.65
CA ALA A 73 2.71 1.40 2.67
C ALA A 73 2.15 2.38 1.63
N ILE A 74 1.26 1.89 0.78
CA ILE A 74 0.64 2.70 -0.27
C ILE A 74 -0.87 2.50 -0.26
N ALA A 75 -1.58 3.49 -0.80
CA ALA A 75 -3.03 3.41 -0.94
C ALA A 75 -3.48 4.21 -2.15
N SER A 76 -4.65 3.88 -2.69
CA SER A 76 -5.27 4.72 -3.70
C SER A 76 -6.02 5.85 -3.00
N PHE A 77 -5.82 7.07 -3.51
CA PHE A 77 -6.44 8.28 -2.96
C PHE A 77 -7.31 8.92 -4.04
N ARG A 78 -8.42 9.52 -3.61
CA ARG A 78 -9.28 10.32 -4.46
C ARG A 78 -9.52 11.67 -3.81
N ASN A 79 -9.35 12.74 -4.57
CA ASN A 79 -9.52 14.10 -4.05
C ASN A 79 -8.66 14.36 -2.82
N GLY A 80 -7.45 13.79 -2.81
CA GLY A 80 -6.50 13.95 -1.70
C GLY A 80 -6.81 13.16 -0.44
N LYS A 81 -7.83 12.29 -0.49
CA LYS A 81 -8.28 11.54 0.69
C LYS A 81 -8.32 10.04 0.44
N TYR A 82 -8.03 9.28 1.49
CA TYR A 82 -8.24 7.84 1.46
C TYR A 82 -9.74 7.54 1.62
N GLN A 83 -10.31 6.92 0.59
CA GLN A 83 -11.75 6.67 0.54
C GLN A 83 -12.09 5.18 0.62
N GLN A 84 -11.22 4.42 1.28
CA GLN A 84 -11.42 2.99 1.50
C GLN A 84 -11.40 2.16 0.21
N ASP A 85 -10.75 2.66 -0.84
CA ASP A 85 -10.73 1.92 -2.10
C ASP A 85 -9.74 0.76 -2.05
N HIS A 86 -8.46 1.02 -1.78
CA HIS A 86 -7.48 -0.04 -1.63
C HIS A 86 -6.19 0.43 -0.97
N ALA A 87 -5.55 -0.49 -0.26
CA ALA A 87 -4.24 -0.28 0.35
C ALA A 87 -3.38 -1.53 0.15
N ALA A 88 -2.07 -1.34 0.12
CA ALA A 88 -1.13 -2.41 -0.16
C ALA A 88 0.25 -2.06 0.37
N ILE A 89 1.18 -3.03 0.30
CA ILE A 89 2.60 -2.78 0.58
C ILE A 89 3.35 -2.91 -0.75
N PHE A 90 4.07 -1.85 -1.12
CA PHE A 90 4.78 -1.75 -2.39
C PHE A 90 5.99 -2.68 -2.41
N ILE A 91 6.17 -3.41 -3.52
CA ILE A 91 7.36 -4.24 -3.76
C ILE A 91 8.26 -3.57 -4.80
N GLU A 92 7.74 -3.40 -6.02
CA GLU A 92 8.49 -2.76 -7.10
C GLU A 92 7.56 -2.27 -8.21
N GLU A 93 8.04 -1.33 -8.99
CA GLU A 93 7.34 -0.88 -10.19
C GLU A 93 7.85 -1.68 -11.38
N THR A 94 6.90 -2.12 -12.24
CA THR A 94 7.21 -2.78 -13.50
C THR A 94 6.63 -1.97 -14.65
N GLU A 95 6.93 -2.35 -15.89
CA GLU A 95 6.35 -1.69 -17.05
C GLU A 95 4.81 -1.78 -17.08
N LYS A 96 4.26 -2.82 -16.49
CA LYS A 96 2.83 -3.11 -16.55
C LYS A 96 2.05 -2.64 -15.33
N GLY A 97 2.71 -2.38 -14.22
CA GLY A 97 2.03 -2.01 -13.00
C GLY A 97 2.92 -2.03 -11.77
N LEU A 98 2.27 -1.92 -10.62
CA LEU A 98 2.95 -1.99 -9.32
C LEU A 98 2.81 -3.40 -8.75
N LEU A 99 3.91 -4.04 -8.44
CA LEU A 99 3.88 -5.31 -7.71
C LEU A 99 3.76 -5.01 -6.22
N VAL A 100 2.81 -5.65 -5.56
CA VAL A 100 2.48 -5.35 -4.16
C VAL A 100 2.16 -6.62 -3.37
N TRP A 101 2.15 -6.47 -2.05
CA TRP A 101 1.49 -7.37 -1.12
C TRP A 101 0.14 -6.79 -0.75
N ASP A 102 -0.94 -7.56 -0.92
CA ASP A 102 -2.27 -7.12 -0.54
C ASP A 102 -3.22 -8.28 -0.24
N GLN A 103 -4.39 -7.94 0.24
CA GLN A 103 -5.51 -8.86 0.43
C GLN A 103 -6.81 -8.09 0.21
N PHE A 104 -7.90 -8.82 0.01
CA PHE A 104 -9.23 -8.22 -0.07
C PHE A 104 -10.32 -9.27 0.12
N ASN A 105 -11.55 -8.83 0.35
CA ASN A 105 -12.67 -9.71 0.64
C ASN A 105 -13.58 -9.99 -0.57
N THR A 106 -13.59 -9.14 -1.57
CA THR A 106 -14.51 -9.28 -2.71
C THR A 106 -13.79 -9.11 -4.04
N PRO A 107 -13.50 -10.19 -4.80
CA PRO A 107 -13.56 -11.58 -4.35
C PRO A 107 -12.51 -11.86 -3.27
N ARG A 108 -12.69 -12.96 -2.56
CA ARG A 108 -11.82 -13.28 -1.42
C ARG A 108 -10.41 -13.64 -1.87
N LYS A 109 -9.42 -12.90 -1.37
CA LYS A 109 -8.00 -13.14 -1.63
C LYS A 109 -7.22 -12.98 -0.33
N ALA A 110 -6.48 -14.02 0.04
CA ALA A 110 -5.59 -13.96 1.20
C ALA A 110 -4.38 -13.06 0.91
N TRP A 111 -3.67 -12.67 1.96
CA TRP A 111 -2.46 -11.85 1.84
C TRP A 111 -1.45 -12.52 0.90
N GLY A 112 -1.05 -11.83 -0.14
CA GLY A 112 -0.16 -12.38 -1.16
C GLY A 112 0.28 -11.31 -2.15
N LYS A 113 1.15 -11.70 -3.07
CA LYS A 113 1.64 -10.81 -4.11
C LYS A 113 0.59 -10.63 -5.21
N ARG A 114 0.54 -9.43 -5.76
CA ARG A 114 -0.35 -9.11 -6.87
C ARG A 114 0.18 -7.92 -7.65
N LEU A 115 -0.16 -7.86 -8.94
CA LEU A 115 0.14 -6.71 -9.78
C LEU A 115 -1.06 -5.77 -9.79
N LEU A 116 -0.81 -4.48 -9.57
CA LEU A 116 -1.80 -3.41 -9.77
C LEU A 116 -1.52 -2.80 -11.14
N PRO A 117 -2.26 -3.20 -12.18
CA PRO A 117 -1.90 -2.83 -13.55
C PRO A 117 -2.15 -1.35 -13.83
N PHE A 118 -1.31 -0.77 -14.69
CA PHE A 118 -1.52 0.60 -15.16
C PHE A 118 -2.62 0.69 -16.22
N SER A 119 -3.02 -0.46 -16.77
CA SER A 119 -4.07 -0.54 -17.80
C SER A 119 -5.47 -0.68 -17.24
N ALA A 120 -5.64 -0.77 -15.93
CA ALA A 120 -6.98 -0.77 -15.33
C ALA A 120 -7.67 0.56 -15.62
N GLY A 121 -9.00 0.54 -15.72
CA GLY A 121 -9.76 1.73 -16.05
C GLY A 121 -9.59 2.86 -15.07
N GLN A 122 -9.74 4.10 -15.53
CA GLN A 122 -9.59 5.30 -14.69
C GLN A 122 -10.54 5.31 -13.49
N LYS A 123 -11.67 4.62 -13.59
CA LYS A 123 -12.65 4.53 -12.50
C LYS A 123 -12.38 3.37 -11.55
N ASP A 124 -11.40 2.53 -11.85
CA ASP A 124 -11.03 1.42 -11.00
C ASP A 124 -10.04 1.88 -9.94
N HIS A 125 -10.55 2.54 -8.92
CA HIS A 125 -9.72 3.11 -7.85
C HIS A 125 -9.06 2.05 -6.98
N SER A 126 -9.52 0.82 -7.04
CA SER A 126 -8.96 -0.27 -6.23
C SER A 126 -7.79 -0.98 -6.91
N ASN A 127 -7.77 -1.01 -8.25
CA ASN A 127 -6.78 -1.83 -8.97
C ASN A 127 -5.85 -1.05 -9.88
N ASN A 128 -6.17 0.20 -10.18
CA ASN A 128 -5.36 0.99 -11.12
C ASN A 128 -4.08 1.49 -10.44
N GLY A 129 -2.93 0.92 -10.84
CA GLY A 129 -1.64 1.29 -10.27
C GLY A 129 -1.28 2.77 -10.40
N ASN A 130 -1.90 3.49 -11.35
CA ASN A 130 -1.66 4.93 -11.51
C ASN A 130 -2.21 5.78 -10.37
N LEU A 131 -3.11 5.23 -9.55
CA LEU A 131 -3.85 5.99 -8.55
C LEU A 131 -3.30 5.83 -7.14
N PHE A 132 -2.14 5.18 -6.99
CA PHE A 132 -1.56 4.88 -5.70
C PHE A 132 -0.51 5.90 -5.30
N TYR A 133 -0.52 6.22 -4.02
CA TYR A 133 0.38 7.20 -3.39
C TYR A 133 0.90 6.62 -2.08
N THR A 134 2.04 7.12 -1.63
CA THR A 134 2.52 6.75 -0.29
C THR A 134 1.53 7.26 0.76
N ILE A 135 1.42 6.51 1.86
CA ILE A 135 0.57 6.90 2.99
C ILE A 135 1.41 7.77 3.92
N GLU A 136 0.97 9.01 4.15
CA GLU A 136 1.55 9.89 5.14
C GLU A 136 0.62 9.98 6.34
N LYS A 137 1.18 10.19 7.50
CA LYS A 137 0.40 10.24 8.75
C LYS A 137 0.21 11.66 9.25
#